data_ed71fdf389d91030bcc3d3985ba62580
#
_entry.id   ed71fdf389d91030bcc3d3985ba62580
#
_cell.length_a   1.000
_cell.length_b   1.000
_cell.length_c   1.000
_cell.angle_alpha   90.00
_cell.angle_beta   90.00
_cell.angle_gamma   90.00
#
_symmetry.space_group_name_H-M   'P 1'
#
loop_
_entity.id
_entity.type
_entity.pdbx_description
1 polymer ?
#
loop_
_entity_poly.entity_id
_entity_poly.type
_entity_poly.pdbx_seq_one_letter_code
_entity_poly.pdbx_strand_id
1 'polypeptide(L)'
;MAKIVGLKIIIRKDPAVKINEPYVFIANHQNSFDVITICKAALPGVVTIGKKSLKWIPIFGQIYWLSGNIMIDRKNSGKARNTLDIAAKRIAKKKTSVWLFPEGTRSYGRGILPFKQGAFRLAKTTNEPVVMVTASNLHKKVKWNRWDNGIVLIDIAAPQPLTDAHTIKEWMTHFNDEMKQKFDALNTQVDELEKSR
;
A
#
# COMPACT_ATOMS: atom_id res chain seq x y z
N MET A 1 -18.47 1.96 0.71
CA MET A 1 -17.88 1.24 1.86
C MET A 1 -17.42 2.18 3.00
N ALA A 2 -16.53 3.18 2.79
CA ALA A 2 -16.07 4.05 3.90
C ALA A 2 -17.23 4.74 4.66
N LYS A 3 -18.23 5.26 3.96
CA LYS A 3 -19.43 5.87 4.57
C LYS A 3 -20.26 4.86 5.39
N ILE A 4 -20.32 3.60 4.98
CA ILE A 4 -21.08 2.55 5.68
C ILE A 4 -20.44 2.22 7.04
N VAL A 5 -19.12 2.32 7.13
CA VAL A 5 -18.39 2.13 8.38
C VAL A 5 -18.10 3.46 9.10
N GLY A 6 -18.75 4.56 8.73
CA GLY A 6 -18.61 5.86 9.39
C GLY A 6 -17.20 6.46 9.37
N LEU A 7 -16.37 6.13 8.37
CA LEU A 7 -15.03 6.70 8.21
C LEU A 7 -15.03 7.84 7.19
N LYS A 8 -14.52 8.99 7.58
CA LYS A 8 -14.18 10.10 6.67
C LYS A 8 -12.75 9.92 6.18
N ILE A 9 -12.58 9.46 4.93
CA ILE A 9 -11.26 9.31 4.32
C ILE A 9 -10.94 10.54 3.50
N ILE A 10 -9.84 11.20 3.83
CA ILE A 10 -9.27 12.35 3.12
C ILE A 10 -7.99 11.88 2.44
N ILE A 11 -7.90 12.07 1.13
CA ILE A 11 -6.73 11.67 0.33
C ILE A 11 -6.05 12.93 -0.16
N ARG A 12 -4.76 13.02 0.09
CA ARG A 12 -3.85 14.00 -0.48
C ARG A 12 -2.96 13.27 -1.47
N LYS A 13 -2.98 13.69 -2.71
CA LYS A 13 -2.18 13.09 -3.78
C LYS A 13 -1.27 14.15 -4.37
N ASP A 14 0.02 13.83 -4.46
CA ASP A 14 0.98 14.68 -5.15
C ASP A 14 0.61 14.82 -6.63
N PRO A 15 0.64 16.03 -7.21
CA PRO A 15 0.33 16.26 -8.62
C PRO A 15 1.23 15.52 -9.60
N ALA A 16 2.44 15.17 -9.20
CA ALA A 16 3.38 14.40 -10.03
C ALA A 16 2.92 12.95 -10.26
N VAL A 17 1.99 12.43 -9.43
CA VAL A 17 1.42 11.09 -9.62
C VAL A 17 0.35 11.12 -10.70
N LYS A 18 0.68 10.65 -11.90
CA LYS A 18 -0.22 10.67 -13.07
C LYS A 18 -0.97 9.36 -13.22
N ILE A 19 -2.16 9.44 -13.81
CA ILE A 19 -2.92 8.27 -14.25
C ILE A 19 -2.26 7.76 -15.55
N ASN A 20 -2.20 6.44 -15.72
CA ASN A 20 -1.61 5.76 -16.87
C ASN A 20 -0.07 5.74 -16.95
N GLU A 21 0.62 6.18 -15.91
CA GLU A 21 2.04 5.91 -15.73
C GLU A 21 2.22 4.73 -14.77
N PRO A 22 3.15 3.81 -15.04
CA PRO A 22 3.40 2.68 -14.18
C PRO A 22 4.23 3.09 -12.96
N TYR A 23 3.82 2.59 -11.80
CA TYR A 23 4.47 2.85 -10.51
C TYR A 23 4.53 1.58 -9.65
N VAL A 24 5.49 1.53 -8.76
CA VAL A 24 5.49 0.59 -7.64
C VAL A 24 4.98 1.31 -6.39
N PHE A 25 3.69 1.17 -6.10
CA PHE A 25 3.10 1.71 -4.88
C PHE A 25 3.50 0.88 -3.67
N ILE A 26 4.00 1.54 -2.64
CA ILE A 26 4.26 0.94 -1.33
C ILE A 26 3.38 1.60 -0.28
N ALA A 27 2.72 0.80 0.56
CA ALA A 27 1.82 1.33 1.59
C ALA A 27 2.02 0.63 2.93
N ASN A 28 1.72 1.34 4.03
CA ASN A 28 1.67 0.73 5.34
C ASN A 28 0.48 -0.23 5.47
N HIS A 29 0.66 -1.31 6.23
CA HIS A 29 -0.33 -2.38 6.38
C HIS A 29 -0.76 -2.54 7.83
N GLN A 30 -1.96 -2.07 8.17
CA GLN A 30 -2.39 -2.00 9.55
C GLN A 30 -3.32 -3.15 9.97
N ASN A 31 -4.41 -3.37 9.22
CA ASN A 31 -5.42 -4.37 9.57
C ASN A 31 -6.30 -4.73 8.36
N SER A 32 -7.45 -5.39 8.61
CA SER A 32 -8.35 -5.81 7.52
C SER A 32 -9.10 -4.64 6.86
N PHE A 33 -9.23 -3.50 7.54
CA PHE A 33 -9.89 -2.32 7.00
C PHE A 33 -9.01 -1.57 5.97
N ASP A 34 -7.73 -1.94 5.82
CA ASP A 34 -6.88 -1.39 4.76
C ASP A 34 -7.45 -1.62 3.36
N VAL A 35 -8.30 -2.65 3.19
CA VAL A 35 -9.06 -2.85 1.94
C VAL A 35 -9.88 -1.60 1.59
N ILE A 36 -10.47 -0.93 2.58
CA ILE A 36 -11.27 0.29 2.37
C ILE A 36 -10.36 1.46 1.96
N THR A 37 -9.21 1.61 2.62
CA THR A 37 -8.25 2.68 2.32
C THR A 37 -7.62 2.47 0.95
N ILE A 38 -7.21 1.24 0.63
CA ILE A 38 -6.65 0.89 -0.70
C ILE A 38 -7.66 1.15 -1.80
N CYS A 39 -8.89 0.62 -1.69
CA CYS A 39 -9.92 0.81 -2.73
C CYS A 39 -10.25 2.29 -2.96
N LYS A 40 -10.04 3.14 -1.96
CA LYS A 40 -10.26 4.59 -2.07
C LYS A 40 -9.05 5.31 -2.68
N ALA A 41 -7.82 4.86 -2.39
CA ALA A 41 -6.57 5.50 -2.77
C ALA A 41 -5.96 4.96 -4.07
N ALA A 42 -6.28 3.70 -4.44
CA ALA A 42 -5.73 3.10 -5.65
C ALA A 42 -6.20 3.82 -6.91
N LEU A 43 -5.26 4.10 -7.79
CA LEU A 43 -5.54 4.66 -9.10
C LEU A 43 -6.09 3.57 -10.05
N PRO A 44 -6.80 3.95 -11.13
CA PRO A 44 -7.18 3.01 -12.18
C PRO A 44 -5.96 2.23 -12.72
N GLY A 45 -6.14 0.96 -13.02
CA GLY A 45 -5.07 0.12 -13.58
C GLY A 45 -4.04 -0.39 -12.57
N VAL A 46 -4.22 -0.13 -11.27
CA VAL A 46 -3.34 -0.68 -10.22
C VAL A 46 -3.75 -2.12 -9.88
N VAL A 47 -2.79 -3.03 -9.86
CA VAL A 47 -2.96 -4.39 -9.36
C VAL A 47 -2.25 -4.58 -8.02
N THR A 48 -2.83 -5.36 -7.13
CA THR A 48 -2.23 -5.62 -5.82
C THR A 48 -1.51 -6.97 -5.78
N ILE A 49 -0.47 -7.11 -4.95
CA ILE A 49 0.14 -8.39 -4.64
C ILE A 49 -0.39 -8.89 -3.29
N GLY A 50 -1.29 -9.85 -3.34
CA GLY A 50 -1.95 -10.42 -2.17
C GLY A 50 -1.50 -11.84 -1.85
N LYS A 51 -1.81 -12.29 -0.63
CA LYS A 51 -1.46 -13.66 -0.17
C LYS A 51 -2.22 -14.71 -0.98
N LYS A 52 -1.55 -15.80 -1.40
CA LYS A 52 -2.14 -16.91 -2.17
C LYS A 52 -3.39 -17.52 -1.51
N SER A 53 -3.48 -17.51 -0.17
CA SER A 53 -4.67 -18.02 0.53
C SER A 53 -5.94 -17.19 0.31
N LEU A 54 -5.86 -15.96 -0.20
CA LEU A 54 -7.03 -15.14 -0.51
C LEU A 54 -7.94 -15.82 -1.56
N LYS A 55 -7.38 -16.63 -2.45
CA LYS A 55 -8.16 -17.37 -3.46
C LYS A 55 -9.24 -18.29 -2.89
N TRP A 56 -9.07 -18.70 -1.63
CA TRP A 56 -9.99 -19.62 -0.96
C TRP A 56 -11.15 -18.91 -0.25
N ILE A 57 -11.13 -17.57 -0.19
CA ILE A 57 -12.26 -16.81 0.34
C ILE A 57 -13.36 -16.79 -0.72
N PRO A 58 -14.55 -17.36 -0.43
CA PRO A 58 -15.66 -17.41 -1.39
C PRO A 58 -15.99 -16.01 -1.92
N ILE A 59 -16.30 -15.91 -3.20
CA ILE A 59 -16.63 -14.67 -3.93
C ILE A 59 -15.43 -13.72 -4.00
N PHE A 60 -14.86 -13.32 -2.86
CA PHE A 60 -13.73 -12.38 -2.82
C PHE A 60 -12.50 -12.91 -3.57
N GLY A 61 -12.18 -14.18 -3.40
CA GLY A 61 -10.98 -14.78 -4.04
C GLY A 61 -11.11 -14.82 -5.56
N GLN A 62 -12.31 -15.13 -6.07
CA GLN A 62 -12.59 -15.12 -7.51
C GLN A 62 -12.52 -13.70 -8.08
N ILE A 63 -13.18 -12.72 -7.43
CA ILE A 63 -13.13 -11.31 -7.86
C ILE A 63 -11.70 -10.80 -7.83
N TYR A 64 -10.96 -11.10 -6.78
CA TYR A 64 -9.57 -10.69 -6.63
C TYR A 64 -8.67 -11.23 -7.76
N TRP A 65 -8.87 -12.49 -8.14
CA TRP A 65 -8.13 -13.11 -9.25
C TRP A 65 -8.56 -12.58 -10.61
N LEU A 66 -9.87 -12.48 -10.87
CA LEU A 66 -10.43 -11.97 -12.13
C LEU A 66 -10.06 -10.50 -12.37
N SER A 67 -9.90 -9.70 -11.30
CA SER A 67 -9.44 -8.31 -11.38
C SER A 67 -7.94 -8.19 -11.76
N GLY A 68 -7.26 -9.31 -12.06
CA GLY A 68 -5.86 -9.30 -12.49
C GLY A 68 -4.85 -9.16 -11.36
N ASN A 69 -5.27 -9.20 -10.10
CA ASN A 69 -4.37 -9.15 -8.96
C ASN A 69 -3.42 -10.35 -8.90
N ILE A 70 -2.24 -10.15 -8.34
CA ILE A 70 -1.18 -11.15 -8.30
C ILE A 70 -1.18 -11.83 -6.93
N MET A 71 -1.10 -13.17 -6.92
CA MET A 71 -1.07 -13.94 -5.68
C MET A 71 0.32 -14.44 -5.36
N ILE A 72 0.83 -14.15 -4.15
CA ILE A 72 2.17 -14.51 -3.69
C ILE A 72 2.13 -15.53 -2.56
N ASP A 73 3.01 -16.51 -2.63
CA ASP A 73 3.31 -17.41 -1.53
C ASP A 73 4.45 -16.82 -0.69
N ARG A 74 4.09 -16.13 0.39
CA ARG A 74 5.06 -15.42 1.24
C ARG A 74 5.88 -16.34 2.15
N LYS A 75 5.50 -17.62 2.30
CA LYS A 75 6.22 -18.59 3.12
C LYS A 75 7.39 -19.25 2.37
N ASN A 76 7.37 -19.20 1.06
CA ASN A 76 8.41 -19.78 0.22
C ASN A 76 9.14 -18.66 -0.53
N SER A 77 10.40 -18.40 -0.15
CA SER A 77 11.20 -17.30 -0.72
C SER A 77 11.45 -17.45 -2.23
N GLY A 78 11.67 -18.67 -2.70
CA GLY A 78 11.85 -18.96 -4.14
C GLY A 78 10.58 -18.69 -4.93
N LYS A 79 9.40 -19.12 -4.42
CA LYS A 79 8.10 -18.82 -5.04
C LYS A 79 7.74 -17.36 -4.96
N ALA A 80 8.13 -16.68 -3.88
CA ALA A 80 7.94 -15.24 -3.74
C ALA A 80 8.75 -14.46 -4.79
N ARG A 81 10.01 -14.86 -5.02
CA ARG A 81 10.86 -14.26 -6.06
C ARG A 81 10.26 -14.45 -7.45
N ASN A 82 9.84 -15.66 -7.79
CA ASN A 82 9.17 -15.93 -9.07
C ASN A 82 7.88 -15.10 -9.26
N THR A 83 7.14 -14.84 -8.18
CA THR A 83 5.96 -13.97 -8.24
C THR A 83 6.32 -12.52 -8.53
N LEU A 84 7.43 -12.01 -8.01
CA LEU A 84 7.92 -10.67 -8.33
C LEU A 84 8.38 -10.58 -9.79
N ASP A 85 8.98 -11.63 -10.35
CA ASP A 85 9.34 -11.70 -11.77
C ASP A 85 8.09 -11.67 -12.67
N ILE A 86 7.01 -12.34 -12.27
CA ILE A 86 5.71 -12.26 -12.95
C ILE A 86 5.14 -10.83 -12.87
N ALA A 87 5.25 -10.17 -11.72
CA ALA A 87 4.84 -8.79 -11.56
C ALA A 87 5.65 -7.85 -12.47
N ALA A 88 6.97 -8.02 -12.51
CA ALA A 88 7.86 -7.25 -13.38
C ALA A 88 7.46 -7.39 -14.86
N LYS A 89 7.23 -8.62 -15.33
CA LYS A 89 6.77 -8.87 -16.70
C LYS A 89 5.42 -8.19 -17.01
N ARG A 90 4.50 -8.14 -16.04
CA ARG A 90 3.21 -7.45 -16.21
C ARG A 90 3.36 -5.95 -16.29
N ILE A 91 4.19 -5.35 -15.43
CA ILE A 91 4.49 -3.92 -15.47
C ILE A 91 5.04 -3.56 -16.85
N ALA A 92 6.09 -4.27 -17.31
CA ALA A 92 6.74 -4.02 -18.59
C ALA A 92 5.78 -4.17 -19.79
N LYS A 93 4.93 -5.21 -19.79
CA LYS A 93 4.04 -5.51 -20.92
C LYS A 93 2.78 -4.65 -20.97
N LYS A 94 2.18 -4.33 -19.80
CA LYS A 94 0.86 -3.69 -19.71
C LYS A 94 0.90 -2.27 -19.15
N LYS A 95 2.07 -1.74 -18.83
CA LYS A 95 2.26 -0.46 -18.11
C LYS A 95 1.33 -0.34 -16.89
N THR A 96 1.21 -1.44 -16.15
CA THR A 96 0.30 -1.57 -15.00
C THR A 96 1.05 -1.26 -13.72
N SER A 97 0.54 -0.37 -12.90
CA SER A 97 1.09 -0.13 -11.57
C SER A 97 0.85 -1.31 -10.63
N VAL A 98 1.76 -1.53 -9.69
CA VAL A 98 1.66 -2.61 -8.70
C VAL A 98 1.64 -2.04 -7.29
N TRP A 99 0.70 -2.49 -6.46
CA TRP A 99 0.59 -2.11 -5.06
C TRP A 99 1.08 -3.22 -4.15
N LEU A 100 2.01 -2.87 -3.28
CA LEU A 100 2.59 -3.79 -2.28
C LEU A 100 2.52 -3.20 -0.88
N PHE A 101 2.54 -4.10 0.09
CA PHE A 101 2.82 -3.79 1.48
C PHE A 101 4.23 -4.29 1.82
N PRO A 102 5.23 -3.40 1.89
CA PRO A 102 6.62 -3.81 2.06
C PRO A 102 6.89 -4.48 3.42
N GLU A 103 6.07 -4.22 4.42
CA GLU A 103 6.10 -4.91 5.72
C GLU A 103 5.86 -6.43 5.60
N GLY A 104 5.11 -6.86 4.59
CA GLY A 104 4.78 -8.26 4.34
C GLY A 104 3.81 -8.89 5.35
N THR A 105 3.39 -8.15 6.37
CA THR A 105 2.38 -8.54 7.36
C THR A 105 1.63 -7.32 7.88
N ARG A 106 0.54 -7.51 8.59
CA ARG A 106 -0.22 -6.44 9.24
C ARG A 106 0.43 -6.03 10.56
N SER A 107 0.46 -4.73 10.85
CA SER A 107 1.09 -4.19 12.05
C SER A 107 0.20 -4.30 13.31
N TYR A 108 -1.13 -4.26 13.15
CA TYR A 108 -2.09 -4.32 14.26
C TYR A 108 -1.79 -3.34 15.39
N GLY A 109 -1.47 -2.09 15.03
CA GLY A 109 -1.21 -1.00 15.97
C GLY A 109 0.23 -0.90 16.47
N ARG A 110 1.17 -1.68 15.91
CA ARG A 110 2.61 -1.60 16.23
C ARG A 110 3.35 -0.51 15.43
N GLY A 111 2.63 0.41 14.81
CA GLY A 111 3.22 1.42 13.93
C GLY A 111 3.66 0.85 12.58
N ILE A 112 4.70 1.42 12.01
CA ILE A 112 5.29 0.96 10.74
C ILE A 112 6.33 -0.13 11.04
N LEU A 113 6.14 -1.33 10.48
CA LEU A 113 7.06 -2.44 10.66
C LEU A 113 8.26 -2.34 9.70
N PRO A 114 9.36 -3.06 9.97
CA PRO A 114 10.51 -3.12 9.07
C PRO A 114 10.10 -3.60 7.68
N PHE A 115 10.61 -2.95 6.64
CA PHE A 115 10.33 -3.27 5.26
C PHE A 115 11.12 -4.48 4.77
N LYS A 116 10.57 -5.18 3.78
CA LYS A 116 11.23 -6.25 3.02
C LYS A 116 11.69 -5.72 1.67
N GLN A 117 12.76 -6.28 1.15
CA GLN A 117 13.39 -5.82 -0.10
C GLN A 117 12.54 -6.03 -1.36
N GLY A 118 11.45 -6.83 -1.29
CA GLY A 118 10.73 -7.27 -2.49
C GLY A 118 10.19 -6.15 -3.37
N ALA A 119 9.59 -5.11 -2.76
CA ALA A 119 9.05 -3.97 -3.49
C ALA A 119 10.15 -3.17 -4.19
N PHE A 120 11.27 -2.95 -3.50
CA PHE A 120 12.42 -2.17 -4.02
C PHE A 120 13.17 -2.93 -5.11
N ARG A 121 13.30 -4.26 -4.98
CA ARG A 121 13.81 -5.11 -6.07
C ARG A 121 12.93 -5.03 -7.31
N LEU A 122 11.61 -5.08 -7.12
CA LEU A 122 10.66 -4.95 -8.24
C LEU A 122 10.84 -3.61 -8.95
N ALA A 123 10.84 -2.49 -8.21
CA ALA A 123 11.02 -1.15 -8.74
C ALA A 123 12.35 -1.02 -9.52
N LYS A 124 13.44 -1.54 -8.96
CA LYS A 124 14.76 -1.54 -9.62
C LYS A 124 14.76 -2.38 -10.91
N THR A 125 14.17 -3.58 -10.87
CA THR A 125 14.10 -4.49 -12.03
C THR A 125 13.25 -3.93 -13.16
N THR A 126 12.20 -3.19 -12.85
CA THR A 126 11.29 -2.60 -13.83
C THR A 126 11.68 -1.19 -14.24
N ASN A 127 12.63 -0.58 -13.53
CA ASN A 127 13.00 0.84 -13.65
C ASN A 127 11.81 1.78 -13.45
N GLU A 128 10.83 1.36 -12.62
CA GLU A 128 9.65 2.17 -12.31
C GLU A 128 9.81 2.89 -10.98
N PRO A 129 9.36 4.15 -10.88
CA PRO A 129 9.47 4.89 -9.64
C PRO A 129 8.59 4.30 -8.55
N VAL A 130 9.07 4.44 -7.31
CA VAL A 130 8.33 4.09 -6.11
C VAL A 130 7.43 5.27 -5.72
N VAL A 131 6.16 4.98 -5.43
CA VAL A 131 5.22 5.94 -4.86
C VAL A 131 4.84 5.45 -3.46
N MET A 132 5.21 6.24 -2.46
CA MET A 132 4.87 5.94 -1.07
C MET A 132 3.45 6.40 -0.76
N VAL A 133 2.66 5.52 -0.16
CA VAL A 133 1.30 5.81 0.31
C VAL A 133 1.23 5.55 1.80
N THR A 134 1.00 6.61 2.56
CA THR A 134 0.92 6.51 4.02
C THR A 134 -0.50 6.80 4.48
N ALA A 135 -1.14 5.84 5.14
CA ALA A 135 -2.41 6.02 5.81
C ALA A 135 -2.19 6.24 7.31
N SER A 136 -2.86 7.24 7.88
CA SER A 136 -2.86 7.48 9.33
C SER A 136 -3.40 6.27 10.10
N ASN A 137 -3.27 6.26 11.43
CA ASN A 137 -3.65 5.13 12.26
C ASN A 137 -5.11 4.73 12.08
N LEU A 138 -5.32 3.46 11.74
CA LEU A 138 -6.63 2.82 11.57
C LEU A 138 -6.88 1.73 12.64
N HIS A 139 -5.88 1.44 13.49
CA HIS A 139 -6.00 0.40 14.49
C HIS A 139 -7.02 0.78 15.55
N LYS A 140 -7.97 -0.12 15.83
CA LYS A 140 -9.08 0.08 16.79
C LYS A 140 -9.98 1.31 16.51
N LYS A 141 -9.82 1.99 15.37
CA LYS A 141 -10.62 3.16 15.01
C LYS A 141 -12.04 2.78 14.61
N VAL A 142 -12.19 1.71 13.81
CA VAL A 142 -13.51 1.26 13.35
C VAL A 142 -14.20 0.42 14.41
N LYS A 143 -15.38 0.90 14.84
CA LYS A 143 -16.32 0.19 15.72
C LYS A 143 -17.64 0.02 14.96
N TRP A 144 -18.13 -1.22 14.85
CA TRP A 144 -19.30 -1.55 14.04
C TRP A 144 -20.62 -0.92 14.52
N ASN A 145 -20.69 -0.58 15.81
CA ASN A 145 -21.87 0.05 16.45
C ASN A 145 -21.81 1.58 16.45
N ARG A 146 -20.98 2.19 15.61
CA ARG A 146 -20.85 3.65 15.49
C ARG A 146 -21.06 4.11 14.05
N TRP A 147 -21.81 5.19 13.90
CA TRP A 147 -22.01 5.89 12.63
C TRP A 147 -20.87 6.87 12.30
N ASP A 148 -20.07 7.24 13.29
CA ASP A 148 -18.87 8.07 13.14
C ASP A 148 -17.67 7.38 13.80
N ASN A 149 -16.77 6.92 12.95
CA ASN A 149 -15.51 6.29 13.33
C ASN A 149 -14.29 7.19 13.05
N GLY A 150 -14.55 8.50 12.86
CA GLY A 150 -13.51 9.51 12.74
C GLY A 150 -12.91 9.66 11.36
N ILE A 151 -11.71 10.24 11.33
CA ILE A 151 -11.00 10.64 10.12
C ILE A 151 -9.80 9.71 9.87
N VAL A 152 -9.56 9.38 8.61
CA VAL A 152 -8.32 8.75 8.14
C VAL A 152 -7.75 9.65 7.05
N LEU A 153 -6.51 10.07 7.23
CA LEU A 153 -5.73 10.76 6.20
C LEU A 153 -4.92 9.75 5.42
N ILE A 154 -4.89 9.89 4.11
CA ILE A 154 -4.03 9.12 3.21
C ILE A 154 -3.21 10.11 2.41
N ASP A 155 -1.90 9.97 2.47
CA ASP A 155 -0.96 10.77 1.71
C ASP A 155 -0.31 9.89 0.63
N ILE A 156 -0.36 10.36 -0.61
CA ILE A 156 0.27 9.72 -1.77
C ILE A 156 1.40 10.66 -2.20
N ALA A 157 2.64 10.28 -1.89
CA ALA A 157 3.82 11.09 -2.12
C ALA A 157 4.20 11.15 -3.61
N ALA A 158 5.09 12.07 -3.97
CA ALA A 158 5.66 12.15 -5.30
C ALA A 158 6.38 10.86 -5.72
N PRO A 159 6.37 10.50 -7.01
CA PRO A 159 7.11 9.35 -7.52
C PRO A 159 8.62 9.55 -7.33
N GLN A 160 9.31 8.58 -6.76
CA GLN A 160 10.74 8.61 -6.52
C GLN A 160 11.44 7.46 -7.27
N PRO A 161 12.29 7.77 -8.28
CA PRO A 161 13.07 6.75 -8.97
C PRO A 161 14.18 6.21 -8.07
N LEU A 162 14.42 4.90 -8.13
CA LEU A 162 15.52 4.27 -7.41
C LEU A 162 16.81 4.34 -8.25
N THR A 163 17.66 5.32 -7.94
CA THR A 163 18.95 5.49 -8.63
C THR A 163 19.99 4.45 -8.17
N ASP A 164 21.11 4.36 -8.90
CA ASP A 164 22.24 3.50 -8.54
C ASP A 164 23.11 4.08 -7.43
N ALA A 165 22.83 5.32 -6.98
CA ALA A 165 23.53 5.97 -5.88
C ALA A 165 23.36 5.22 -4.54
N HIS A 166 22.31 4.42 -4.40
CA HIS A 166 22.02 3.68 -3.17
C HIS A 166 21.73 2.20 -3.46
N THR A 167 22.13 1.36 -2.52
CA THR A 167 21.77 -0.05 -2.52
C THR A 167 20.27 -0.24 -2.24
N ILE A 168 19.73 -1.40 -2.60
CA ILE A 168 18.33 -1.75 -2.27
C ILE A 168 18.06 -1.67 -0.75
N LYS A 169 19.06 -2.00 0.08
CA LYS A 169 18.94 -1.95 1.53
C LYS A 169 18.85 -0.51 2.03
N GLU A 170 19.63 0.39 1.49
CA GLU A 170 19.60 1.82 1.84
C GLU A 170 18.27 2.45 1.41
N TRP A 171 17.79 2.18 0.18
CA TRP A 171 16.46 2.61 -0.26
C TRP A 171 15.35 2.10 0.64
N MET A 172 15.41 0.82 1.02
CA MET A 172 14.45 0.21 1.94
C MET A 172 14.42 0.92 3.30
N THR A 173 15.59 1.26 3.85
CA THR A 173 15.71 1.98 5.12
C THR A 173 15.18 3.40 4.98
N HIS A 174 15.59 4.11 3.93
CA HIS A 174 15.13 5.47 3.63
C HIS A 174 13.60 5.55 3.59
N PHE A 175 12.94 4.74 2.78
CA PHE A 175 11.48 4.75 2.69
C PHE A 175 10.78 4.27 3.97
N ASN A 176 11.41 3.37 4.75
CA ASN A 176 10.84 2.95 6.03
C ASN A 176 10.83 4.09 7.04
N ASP A 177 11.92 4.85 7.12
CA ASP A 177 12.06 5.96 8.05
C ASP A 177 11.20 7.16 7.61
N GLU A 178 11.15 7.46 6.31
CA GLU A 178 10.26 8.47 5.75
C GLU A 178 8.78 8.13 6.02
N MET A 179 8.38 6.87 5.83
CA MET A 179 7.01 6.44 6.11
C MET A 179 6.66 6.54 7.59
N LYS A 180 7.59 6.26 8.52
CA LYS A 180 7.37 6.45 9.97
C LYS A 180 7.12 7.93 10.28
N GLN A 181 7.98 8.82 9.81
CA GLN A 181 7.84 10.25 10.02
C GLN A 181 6.50 10.77 9.46
N LYS A 182 6.15 10.37 8.25
CA LYS A 182 4.88 10.73 7.63
C LYS A 182 3.69 10.17 8.41
N PHE A 183 3.76 8.92 8.87
CA PHE A 183 2.72 8.28 9.67
C PHE A 183 2.45 9.05 10.96
N ASP A 184 3.49 9.46 11.68
CA ASP A 184 3.37 10.22 12.93
C ASP A 184 2.80 11.62 12.66
N ALA A 185 3.27 12.30 11.61
CA ALA A 185 2.75 13.60 11.20
C ALA A 185 1.27 13.53 10.81
N LEU A 186 0.84 12.49 10.09
CA LEU A 186 -0.57 12.30 9.72
C LEU A 186 -1.44 12.02 10.94
N ASN A 187 -0.94 11.28 11.94
CA ASN A 187 -1.68 11.02 13.17
C ASN A 187 -1.90 12.32 13.97
N THR A 188 -0.87 13.14 14.12
CA THR A 188 -1.00 14.47 14.76
C THR A 188 -2.05 15.32 14.05
N GLN A 189 -2.04 15.38 12.72
CA GLN A 189 -3.03 16.12 11.95
C GLN A 189 -4.46 15.57 12.11
N VAL A 190 -4.61 14.25 12.20
CA VAL A 190 -5.93 13.64 12.47
C VAL A 190 -6.43 14.04 13.84
N ASP A 191 -5.58 14.03 14.86
CA ASP A 191 -5.95 14.42 16.23
C ASP A 191 -6.40 15.88 16.29
N GLU A 192 -5.74 16.79 15.56
CA GLU A 192 -6.14 18.19 15.42
C GLU A 192 -7.50 18.34 14.73
N LEU A 193 -7.69 17.63 13.61
CA LEU A 193 -8.94 17.64 12.86
C LEU A 193 -10.12 17.05 13.64
N GLU A 194 -9.88 16.08 14.50
CA GLU A 194 -10.91 15.47 15.33
C GLU A 194 -11.26 16.33 16.55
N LYS A 195 -10.32 17.12 17.07
CA LYS A 195 -10.58 18.11 18.13
C LYS A 195 -11.38 19.31 17.64
N SER A 196 -11.29 19.67 16.35
CA SER A 196 -11.99 20.79 15.74
C SER A 196 -13.41 20.46 15.24
N ARG A 197 -13.88 19.23 15.42
CA ARG A 197 -15.24 18.76 15.06
C ARG A 197 -16.22 18.88 16.18
#